data_655ac80ec57ad8f7b4d28ed967fc84d6
#
_entry.id   655ac80ec57ad8f7b4d28ed967fc84d6
#
_cell.length_a   1.000
_cell.length_b   1.000
_cell.length_c   1.000
_cell.angle_alpha   90.00
_cell.angle_beta   90.00
_cell.angle_gamma   90.00
#
_symmetry.space_group_name_H-M   'P 1'
#
loop_
_entity.id
_entity.type
_entity.pdbx_description
1 polymer ?
#
loop_
_entity_poly.entity_id
_entity_poly.type
_entity_poly.pdbx_seq_one_letter_code
_entity_poly.pdbx_strand_id
1 'polypeptide(L)'
;MKPYHVITNVTVNDDELSLIIDGKVYVYSFSNMSSRLSNASEVERERFEISPSGYGIHWPLLDEDISIDGLLGAAHDLPLKMAA
;
A
#
# COMPACT_ATOMS: atom_id res chain seq x y z
N MET A 1 11.34 16.24 0.01
CA MET A 1 10.64 15.05 -0.26
C MET A 1 11.40 14.15 -1.20
N LYS A 2 11.38 12.88 -0.99
CA LYS A 2 12.10 11.99 -1.82
C LYS A 2 11.33 11.64 -3.03
N PRO A 3 11.93 11.62 -4.20
CA PRO A 3 11.24 11.24 -5.41
C PRO A 3 11.05 9.73 -5.50
N TYR A 4 11.64 8.97 -4.60
CA TYR A 4 11.48 7.53 -4.61
C TYR A 4 11.71 6.99 -3.20
N HIS A 5 11.33 5.76 -2.99
CA HIS A 5 11.47 5.10 -1.71
C HIS A 5 12.05 3.71 -1.90
N VAL A 6 12.68 3.19 -0.86
CA VAL A 6 13.18 1.83 -0.88
C VAL A 6 12.15 0.97 -0.16
N ILE A 7 11.52 0.05 -0.89
CA ILE A 7 10.47 -0.79 -0.35
C ILE A 7 10.99 -2.22 -0.28
N THR A 8 10.87 -2.83 0.89
CA THR A 8 11.30 -4.21 1.07
C THR A 8 10.30 -4.96 1.92
N ASN A 9 10.45 -6.28 1.93
CA ASN A 9 9.66 -7.16 2.80
C ASN A 9 8.15 -6.91 2.78
N VAL A 10 7.59 -6.87 1.59
CA VAL A 10 6.16 -6.65 1.46
C VAL A 10 5.44 -7.98 1.65
N THR A 11 4.53 -8.03 2.61
CA THR A 11 3.76 -9.24 2.85
C THR A 11 2.29 -8.89 3.01
N VAL A 12 1.45 -9.82 2.60
CA VAL A 12 0.01 -9.67 2.71
C VAL A 12 -0.51 -10.75 3.65
N ASN A 13 -1.24 -10.30 4.68
CA ASN A 13 -1.87 -11.23 5.59
C ASN A 13 -3.32 -10.92 5.50
N ASP A 14 -4.18 -11.81 5.82
CA ASP A 14 -5.61 -11.59 5.84
C ASP A 14 -6.07 -10.23 5.37
N ASP A 15 -6.11 -9.27 6.26
CA ASP A 15 -6.63 -7.98 5.97
C ASP A 15 -5.58 -6.93 5.99
N GLU A 16 -4.32 -7.25 6.10
CA GLU A 16 -3.26 -6.27 6.28
C GLU A 16 -2.13 -6.40 5.30
N LEU A 17 -1.53 -5.26 4.97
CA LEU A 17 -0.35 -5.19 4.16
C LEU A 17 0.77 -4.69 5.06
N SER A 18 1.86 -5.45 5.17
CA SER A 18 3.04 -5.04 5.92
C SER A 18 4.17 -4.80 4.96
N LEU A 19 4.92 -3.75 5.17
CA LEU A 19 6.07 -3.48 4.32
C LEU A 19 7.05 -2.60 5.06
N ILE A 20 8.26 -2.57 4.56
CA ILE A 20 9.30 -1.70 5.11
C ILE A 20 9.56 -0.62 4.08
N ILE A 21 9.38 0.62 4.47
CA ILE A 21 9.59 1.77 3.60
C ILE A 21 10.74 2.57 4.18
N ASP A 22 11.81 2.70 3.43
CA ASP A 22 12.99 3.44 3.85
C ASP A 22 13.48 3.01 5.23
N GLY A 23 13.42 1.72 5.49
CA GLY A 23 13.94 1.16 6.74
C GLY A 23 12.96 1.12 7.90
N LYS A 24 11.74 1.61 7.72
CA LYS A 24 10.76 1.58 8.79
C LYS A 24 9.62 0.65 8.44
N VAL A 25 9.14 -0.08 9.43
CA VAL A 25 8.04 -1.04 9.25
C VAL A 25 6.71 -0.31 9.33
N TYR A 26 5.84 -0.57 8.37
CA TYR A 26 4.49 -0.02 8.37
C TYR A 26 3.49 -1.15 8.13
N VAL A 27 2.34 -1.04 8.77
CA VAL A 27 1.27 -2.02 8.59
C VAL A 27 -0.01 -1.24 8.30
N TYR A 28 -0.69 -1.60 7.24
CA TYR A 28 -1.92 -0.92 6.86
C TYR A 28 -3.04 -1.94 6.67
N SER A 29 -4.23 -1.58 7.06
CA SER A 29 -5.40 -2.42 6.83
C SER A 29 -5.90 -2.16 5.43
N PHE A 30 -6.17 -3.20 4.65
CA PHE A 30 -6.70 -3.02 3.31
C PHE A 30 -8.02 -2.27 3.32
N SER A 31 -8.83 -2.48 4.33
CA SER A 31 -10.13 -1.82 4.39
C SER A 31 -9.97 -0.32 4.58
N ASN A 32 -8.84 0.13 5.09
CA ASN A 32 -8.60 1.55 5.24
C ASN A 32 -7.85 2.13 4.06
N MET A 33 -7.38 1.32 3.13
CA MET A 33 -6.61 1.80 2.00
C MET A 33 -7.49 2.19 0.84
N SER A 34 -8.41 1.34 0.45
CA SER A 34 -9.33 1.65 -0.62
C SER A 34 -10.47 0.65 -0.61
N SER A 35 -11.60 1.03 -1.18
CA SER A 35 -12.73 0.12 -1.22
C SER A 35 -12.47 -1.04 -2.17
N ARG A 36 -11.69 -0.85 -3.22
CA ARG A 36 -11.35 -1.96 -4.10
C ARG A 36 -10.54 -3.00 -3.37
N LEU A 37 -9.56 -2.58 -2.59
CA LEU A 37 -8.74 -3.50 -1.83
C LEU A 37 -9.53 -4.12 -0.69
N SER A 38 -10.44 -3.37 -0.09
CA SER A 38 -11.27 -3.87 0.98
C SER A 38 -12.16 -5.01 0.51
N ASN A 39 -12.65 -4.92 -0.72
CA ASN A 39 -13.54 -5.94 -1.26
C ASN A 39 -12.82 -7.01 -2.08
N ALA A 40 -11.53 -6.97 -2.14
CA ALA A 40 -10.77 -7.89 -2.97
C ALA A 40 -10.61 -9.25 -2.29
N SER A 41 -10.37 -10.25 -3.11
CA SER A 41 -10.07 -11.58 -2.59
C SER A 41 -8.61 -11.63 -2.15
N GLU A 42 -8.26 -12.65 -1.41
CA GLU A 42 -6.90 -12.83 -0.96
C GLU A 42 -5.95 -12.95 -2.15
N VAL A 43 -6.35 -13.69 -3.17
CA VAL A 43 -5.52 -13.85 -4.36
C VAL A 43 -5.27 -12.51 -5.04
N GLU A 44 -6.29 -11.68 -5.11
CA GLU A 44 -6.14 -10.38 -5.74
C GLU A 44 -5.21 -9.47 -4.94
N ARG A 45 -5.30 -9.53 -3.62
CA ARG A 45 -4.44 -8.71 -2.77
C ARG A 45 -2.99 -9.15 -2.84
N GLU A 46 -2.74 -10.42 -3.10
CA GLU A 46 -1.39 -10.93 -3.18
C GLU A 46 -0.71 -10.67 -4.52
N ARG A 47 -1.46 -10.25 -5.52
CA ARG A 47 -0.88 -9.96 -6.82
C ARG A 47 -0.63 -8.49 -6.95
N PHE A 48 0.47 -8.03 -6.40
CA PHE A 48 0.83 -6.63 -6.45
C PHE A 48 2.19 -6.46 -7.10
N GLU A 49 2.46 -5.26 -7.59
CA GLU A 49 3.72 -4.91 -8.18
C GLU A 49 4.20 -3.61 -7.55
N ILE A 50 5.47 -3.56 -7.20
CA ILE A 50 6.05 -2.34 -6.65
C ILE A 50 6.69 -1.60 -7.82
N SER A 51 6.42 -0.31 -7.96
CA SER A 51 6.99 0.44 -9.06
C SER A 51 8.51 0.49 -8.91
N PRO A 52 9.24 0.59 -9.99
CA PRO A 52 10.71 0.52 -9.94
C PRO A 52 11.37 1.52 -9.02
N SER A 53 10.78 2.68 -8.81
CA SER A 53 11.38 3.66 -7.94
C SER A 53 10.79 3.64 -6.55
N GLY A 54 10.00 2.65 -6.23
CA GLY A 54 9.37 2.59 -4.91
C GLY A 54 8.36 3.67 -4.68
N TYR A 55 7.69 4.14 -5.72
CA TYR A 55 6.82 5.24 -5.71
C TYR A 55 5.39 4.83 -5.44
N GLY A 56 5.01 3.65 -5.81
CA GLY A 56 3.67 3.20 -5.57
C GLY A 56 3.56 1.70 -5.65
N ILE A 57 2.38 1.19 -5.34
CA ILE A 57 2.05 -0.23 -5.43
C ILE A 57 0.86 -0.34 -6.36
N HIS A 58 0.94 -1.26 -7.31
CA HIS A 58 -0.11 -1.47 -8.28
C HIS A 58 -0.68 -2.86 -8.12
N TRP A 59 -1.98 -2.98 -8.09
CA TRP A 59 -2.67 -4.27 -8.04
C TRP A 59 -3.35 -4.47 -9.41
N PRO A 60 -2.70 -5.20 -10.32
CA PRO A 60 -3.22 -5.31 -11.68
C PRO A 60 -4.59 -5.96 -11.80
N LEU A 61 -4.90 -6.91 -10.95
CA LEU A 61 -6.21 -7.56 -11.05
C LEU A 61 -7.34 -6.64 -10.61
N LEU A 62 -7.03 -5.60 -9.87
CA LEU A 62 -8.03 -4.67 -9.37
C LEU A 62 -7.94 -3.33 -10.06
N ASP A 63 -6.93 -3.14 -10.89
CA ASP A 63 -6.66 -1.87 -11.52
C ASP A 63 -6.59 -0.78 -10.45
N GLU A 64 -5.87 -1.07 -9.38
CA GLU A 64 -5.76 -0.14 -8.26
C GLU A 64 -4.30 0.24 -8.03
N ASP A 65 -4.07 1.54 -7.76
CA ASP A 65 -2.75 2.07 -7.52
C ASP A 65 -2.76 2.85 -6.23
N ILE A 66 -1.79 2.61 -5.37
CA ILE A 66 -1.68 3.35 -4.11
C ILE A 66 -0.29 3.97 -4.06
N SER A 67 -0.22 5.26 -3.82
CA SER A 67 1.09 5.91 -3.75
C SER A 67 1.70 5.70 -2.37
N ILE A 68 3.00 5.52 -2.36
CA ILE A 68 3.72 5.34 -1.09
C ILE A 68 3.67 6.65 -0.30
N ASP A 69 3.79 7.79 -0.95
CA ASP A 69 3.69 9.06 -0.24
C ASP A 69 2.30 9.22 0.37
N GLY A 70 1.27 8.74 -0.31
CA GLY A 70 -0.07 8.80 0.26
C GLY A 70 -0.19 7.96 1.52
N LEU A 71 0.42 6.76 1.51
CA LEU A 71 0.40 5.91 2.68
C LEU A 71 1.17 6.55 3.83
N LEU A 72 2.32 7.14 3.53
CA LEU A 72 3.11 7.77 4.58
C LEU A 72 2.40 8.97 5.16
N GLY A 73 1.73 9.74 4.34
CA GLY A 73 0.96 10.88 4.84
C GLY A 73 -0.14 10.44 5.78
N ALA A 74 -0.84 9.37 5.40
CA ALA A 74 -1.89 8.86 6.26
C ALA A 74 -1.32 8.31 7.55
N ALA A 75 -0.16 7.71 7.51
CA ALA A 75 0.45 7.17 8.72
C ALA A 75 0.85 8.27 9.68
N HIS A 76 1.06 9.48 9.19
CA HIS A 76 1.48 10.54 10.08
C HIS A 76 0.32 11.22 10.76
N ASP A 77 -0.55 11.83 10.10
CA ASP A 77 -1.65 12.42 10.80
C ASP A 77 -2.86 12.61 9.92
N LEU A 78 -2.81 12.26 8.69
CA LEU A 78 -3.95 12.37 7.84
C LEU A 78 -4.78 11.12 7.91
N PRO A 79 -6.06 11.22 7.77
CA PRO A 79 -6.91 10.07 7.78
C PRO A 79 -6.61 9.27 6.55
N LEU A 80 -6.43 8.03 6.79
CA LEU A 80 -6.10 7.24 5.69
C LEU A 80 -7.18 7.16 4.70
N LYS A 81 -8.31 7.47 5.02
CA LYS A 81 -9.32 7.35 4.19
C LYS A 81 -9.36 8.17 3.16
N MET A 82 -8.52 8.55 2.80
CA MET A 82 -8.50 9.36 1.91
C MET A 82 -9.18 9.05 0.86
N ALA A 83 -9.19 8.18 0.71
CA ALA A 83 -9.73 7.90 -0.34
C ALA A 83 -10.94 8.19 -0.35
N ALA A 84 -11.07 8.35 0.18
CA ALA A 84 -12.18 8.44 0.08
C ALA A 84 -12.54 8.76 -0.30
#